data_3142a80b99b6df97cac368ca587783f0
#
_entry.id   3142a80b99b6df97cac368ca587783f0
#
_cell.length_a   1.000
_cell.length_b   1.000
_cell.length_c   1.000
_cell.angle_alpha   90.00
_cell.angle_beta   90.00
_cell.angle_gamma   90.00
#
_symmetry.space_group_name_H-M   'P 1'
#
loop_
_entity.id
_entity.type
_entity.pdbx_description
1 polymer ?
#
loop_
_entity_poly.entity_id
_entity_poly.type
_entity_poly.pdbx_seq_one_letter_code
_entity_poly.pdbx_strand_id
1 'polypeptide(L)'
;MSELAPSRRSAKDPVVNPSPPATDPAALVAKAAAMGVTIGEDAASEVLAYLDAMLHTNEHINLTAVRDREAAVVLHALDSLAFGLSELRPRHVLDVGTGNGFPGVGVAALWPQA
;
A
#
# COMPACT_ATOMS: atom_id res chain seq x y z
N MET A 1 -23.80 -35.90 -4.98
CA MET A 1 -23.59 -35.27 -5.00
C MET A 1 -23.31 -34.90 -4.64
N SER A 2 -23.57 -34.73 -4.72
CA SER A 2 -23.39 -34.02 -4.57
C SER A 2 -23.27 -33.53 -4.31
N GLU A 3 -23.54 -33.58 -4.12
CA GLU A 3 -23.55 -32.90 -3.86
C GLU A 3 -23.35 -32.54 -3.21
N LEU A 4 -23.41 -32.63 -2.65
CA LEU A 4 -23.16 -32.03 -2.27
C LEU A 4 -22.77 -31.66 -2.01
N ALA A 5 -23.03 -32.23 -1.19
CA ALA A 5 -22.36 -31.49 -2.12
C ALA A 5 -21.83 -30.20 -1.63
N PRO A 6 -20.73 -29.87 -1.96
CA PRO A 6 -20.42 -28.48 -1.70
C PRO A 6 -21.59 -27.62 -2.14
N SER A 7 -21.87 -26.55 -1.47
CA SER A 7 -22.92 -25.68 -1.91
C SER A 7 -22.62 -25.26 -3.33
N ARG A 8 -23.51 -25.56 -4.21
CA ARG A 8 -23.37 -25.13 -5.60
C ARG A 8 -23.93 -23.75 -5.74
N ARG A 9 -23.22 -22.96 -6.52
CA ARG A 9 -23.77 -21.65 -6.87
C ARG A 9 -24.99 -21.84 -7.73
N SER A 10 -26.02 -21.10 -7.43
CA SER A 10 -27.19 -21.09 -8.28
C SER A 10 -26.90 -20.23 -9.51
N ALA A 11 -27.73 -20.36 -10.54
CA ALA A 11 -27.59 -19.53 -11.72
C ALA A 11 -27.80 -18.05 -11.42
N LYS A 12 -28.41 -17.74 -10.28
CA LYS A 12 -28.66 -16.36 -9.87
C LYS A 12 -27.51 -15.74 -9.11
N ASP A 13 -26.56 -16.57 -8.66
CA ASP A 13 -25.43 -16.03 -7.90
C ASP A 13 -24.49 -15.29 -8.82
N PRO A 14 -23.92 -14.17 -8.36
CA PRO A 14 -22.94 -13.46 -9.17
C PRO A 14 -21.71 -14.34 -9.38
N VAL A 15 -21.08 -14.18 -10.52
CA VAL A 15 -19.81 -14.82 -10.78
C VAL A 15 -18.78 -14.14 -9.90
N VAL A 16 -18.12 -14.93 -9.04
CA VAL A 16 -17.09 -14.40 -8.16
C VAL A 16 -15.74 -14.72 -8.77
N ASN A 17 -15.06 -13.70 -9.26
CA ASN A 17 -13.69 -13.86 -9.72
C ASN A 17 -12.77 -13.92 -8.51
N PRO A 18 -11.66 -14.66 -8.62
CA PRO A 18 -10.68 -14.63 -7.53
C PRO A 18 -10.21 -13.21 -7.29
N SER A 19 -10.05 -12.85 -6.03
CA SER A 19 -9.47 -11.57 -5.69
C SER A 19 -8.04 -11.52 -6.21
N PRO A 20 -7.56 -10.36 -6.69
CA PRO A 20 -6.15 -10.23 -7.02
C PRO A 20 -5.32 -10.48 -5.78
N PRO A 21 -4.09 -10.99 -5.94
CA PRO A 21 -3.22 -11.18 -4.78
C PRO A 21 -2.94 -9.85 -4.09
N ALA A 22 -2.75 -9.91 -2.78
CA ALA A 22 -2.40 -8.73 -2.01
C ALA A 22 -1.07 -8.16 -2.50
N THR A 23 -0.94 -6.84 -2.49
CA THR A 23 0.30 -6.18 -2.90
C THR A 23 1.41 -6.58 -1.94
N ASP A 24 2.42 -7.27 -2.47
CA ASP A 24 3.64 -7.62 -1.77
C ASP A 24 4.76 -6.66 -2.19
N PRO A 25 5.98 -6.76 -1.60
CA PRO A 25 7.05 -5.83 -1.95
C PRO A 25 7.36 -5.79 -3.45
N ALA A 26 7.42 -6.93 -4.11
CA ALA A 26 7.70 -6.97 -5.55
C ALA A 26 6.59 -6.26 -6.34
N ALA A 27 5.35 -6.45 -5.94
CA ALA A 27 4.22 -5.79 -6.58
C ALA A 27 4.26 -4.28 -6.35
N LEU A 28 4.67 -3.84 -5.15
CA LEU A 28 4.81 -2.40 -4.90
C LEU A 28 5.91 -1.79 -5.75
N VAL A 29 7.04 -2.48 -5.90
CA VAL A 29 8.12 -2.05 -6.80
C VAL A 29 7.57 -1.88 -8.22
N ALA A 30 6.80 -2.86 -8.70
CA ALA A 30 6.23 -2.80 -10.05
C ALA A 30 5.21 -1.67 -10.20
N LYS A 31 4.36 -1.46 -9.20
CA LYS A 31 3.37 -0.37 -9.24
C LYS A 31 4.05 1.00 -9.22
N ALA A 32 5.10 1.15 -8.43
CA ALA A 32 5.88 2.38 -8.41
C ALA A 32 6.57 2.62 -9.75
N ALA A 33 7.15 1.57 -10.32
CA ALA A 33 7.80 1.67 -11.63
C ALA A 33 6.81 2.11 -12.72
N ALA A 34 5.57 1.62 -12.64
CA ALA A 34 4.53 2.01 -13.59
C ALA A 34 4.20 3.51 -13.50
N MET A 35 4.43 4.13 -12.34
CA MET A 35 4.29 5.59 -12.18
C MET A 35 5.54 6.35 -12.61
N GLY A 36 6.65 5.66 -12.86
CA GLY A 36 7.93 6.29 -13.16
C GLY A 36 8.84 6.44 -11.95
N VAL A 37 8.54 5.74 -10.86
CA VAL A 37 9.34 5.83 -9.62
C VAL A 37 10.05 4.50 -9.40
N THR A 38 11.36 4.57 -9.15
CA THR A 38 12.17 3.39 -8.89
C THR A 38 12.46 3.27 -7.39
N ILE A 39 12.04 2.17 -6.79
CA ILE A 39 12.41 1.83 -5.41
C ILE A 39 12.87 0.36 -5.39
N GLY A 40 13.70 0.02 -4.41
CA GLY A 40 14.11 -1.35 -4.22
C GLY A 40 13.09 -2.15 -3.41
N GLU A 41 13.25 -3.47 -3.42
CA GLU A 41 12.34 -4.35 -2.70
C GLU A 41 12.43 -4.18 -1.19
N ASP A 42 13.64 -3.86 -0.66
CA ASP A 42 13.79 -3.62 0.77
C ASP A 42 12.99 -2.40 1.21
N ALA A 43 13.07 -1.31 0.44
CA ALA A 43 12.29 -0.11 0.74
C ALA A 43 10.79 -0.39 0.64
N ALA A 44 10.39 -1.14 -0.39
CA ALA A 44 8.99 -1.52 -0.56
C ALA A 44 8.50 -2.36 0.62
N SER A 45 9.32 -3.28 1.09
CA SER A 45 9.01 -4.13 2.24
C SER A 45 8.78 -3.28 3.49
N GLU A 46 9.63 -2.28 3.73
CA GLU A 46 9.50 -1.41 4.89
C GLU A 46 8.24 -0.55 4.84
N VAL A 47 7.93 -0.02 3.66
CA VAL A 47 6.71 0.77 3.47
C VAL A 47 5.47 -0.07 3.75
N LEU A 48 5.43 -1.29 3.20
CA LEU A 48 4.27 -2.17 3.40
C LEU A 48 4.16 -2.64 4.84
N ALA A 49 5.28 -2.92 5.50
CA ALA A 49 5.27 -3.31 6.91
C ALA A 49 4.71 -2.18 7.78
N TYR A 50 5.11 -0.95 7.50
CA TYR A 50 4.57 0.20 8.22
C TYR A 50 3.08 0.38 7.94
N LEU A 51 2.69 0.25 6.67
CA LEU A 51 1.29 0.39 6.28
C LEU A 51 0.42 -0.65 6.98
N ASP A 52 0.87 -1.91 7.05
CA ASP A 52 0.13 -2.96 7.72
C ASP A 52 0.03 -2.70 9.23
N ALA A 53 1.11 -2.23 9.85
CA ALA A 53 1.10 -1.88 11.27
C ALA A 53 0.16 -0.70 11.53
N MET A 54 0.15 0.29 10.65
CA MET A 54 -0.72 1.45 10.75
C MET A 54 -2.19 1.04 10.66
N LEU A 55 -2.52 0.15 9.71
CA LEU A 55 -3.89 -0.34 9.56
C LEU A 55 -4.33 -1.16 10.77
N HIS A 56 -3.43 -1.94 11.34
CA HIS A 56 -3.73 -2.70 12.55
C HIS A 56 -4.01 -1.75 13.73
N THR A 57 -3.18 -0.74 13.90
CA THR A 57 -3.37 0.28 14.95
C THR A 57 -4.65 1.08 14.72
N ASN A 58 -4.99 1.31 13.44
CA ASN A 58 -6.19 2.06 13.08
C ASN A 58 -7.48 1.39 13.56
N GLU A 59 -7.44 0.10 13.89
CA GLU A 59 -8.60 -0.60 14.47
C GLU A 59 -8.94 -0.05 15.86
N HIS A 60 -7.99 0.56 16.53
CA HIS A 60 -8.14 1.06 17.90
C HIS A 60 -8.14 2.57 17.98
N ILE A 61 -7.38 3.24 17.14
CA ILE A 61 -7.31 4.70 17.07
C ILE A 61 -7.43 5.13 15.62
N ASN A 62 -8.08 6.25 15.40
CA ASN A 62 -8.35 6.73 14.04
C ASN A 62 -7.11 7.42 13.47
N LEU A 63 -6.30 6.67 12.73
CA LEU A 63 -5.14 7.20 12.03
C LEU A 63 -5.47 7.56 10.58
N THR A 64 -6.46 6.88 10.00
CA THR A 64 -6.90 7.12 8.63
C THR A 64 -8.34 6.64 8.47
N ALA A 65 -9.08 7.26 7.57
CA ALA A 65 -10.40 6.78 7.17
C ALA A 65 -10.32 5.59 6.22
N VAL A 66 -9.16 5.36 5.61
CA VAL A 66 -8.94 4.26 4.68
C VAL A 66 -8.69 2.99 5.48
N ARG A 67 -9.56 1.98 5.32
CA ARG A 67 -9.47 0.73 6.08
C ARG A 67 -9.10 -0.46 5.22
N ASP A 68 -9.29 -0.36 3.92
CA ASP A 68 -8.92 -1.42 2.98
C ASP A 68 -7.44 -1.31 2.64
N ARG A 69 -6.72 -2.44 2.74
CA ARG A 69 -5.28 -2.46 2.52
C ARG A 69 -4.89 -2.02 1.11
N GLU A 70 -5.59 -2.53 0.10
CA GLU A 70 -5.22 -2.18 -1.28
C GLU A 70 -5.54 -0.72 -1.59
N ALA A 71 -6.61 -0.17 -1.02
CA ALA A 71 -6.88 1.26 -1.12
C ALA A 71 -5.79 2.07 -0.42
N ALA A 72 -5.31 1.59 0.75
CA ALA A 72 -4.23 2.27 1.47
C ALA A 72 -2.91 2.22 0.71
N VAL A 73 -2.63 1.13 -0.01
CA VAL A 73 -1.46 1.06 -0.88
C VAL A 73 -1.48 2.20 -1.90
N VAL A 74 -2.63 2.45 -2.51
CA VAL A 74 -2.75 3.52 -3.50
C VAL A 74 -2.73 4.89 -2.83
N LEU A 75 -3.56 5.10 -1.82
CA LEU A 75 -3.81 6.43 -1.26
C LEU A 75 -2.72 6.90 -0.31
N HIS A 76 -1.96 5.99 0.27
CA HIS A 76 -0.88 6.34 1.19
C HIS A 76 0.49 5.98 0.64
N ALA A 77 0.72 4.71 0.30
CA ALA A 77 2.04 4.28 -0.13
C ALA A 77 2.41 4.87 -1.49
N LEU A 78 1.64 4.59 -2.52
CA LEU A 78 1.97 5.06 -3.86
C LEU A 78 1.89 6.57 -3.98
N ASP A 79 0.90 7.19 -3.33
CA ASP A 79 0.77 8.63 -3.37
C ASP A 79 2.00 9.32 -2.77
N SER A 80 2.52 8.78 -1.65
CA SER A 80 3.73 9.32 -1.04
C SER A 80 4.97 9.10 -1.90
N LEU A 81 5.04 7.95 -2.58
CA LEU A 81 6.16 7.65 -3.47
C LEU A 81 6.16 8.53 -4.72
N ALA A 82 5.04 9.18 -5.03
CA ALA A 82 4.96 10.10 -6.16
C ALA A 82 5.92 11.30 -6.01
N PHE A 83 6.38 11.61 -4.79
CA PHE A 83 7.43 12.60 -4.62
C PHE A 83 8.70 12.26 -5.41
N GLY A 84 8.91 10.97 -5.69
CA GLY A 84 10.04 10.53 -6.51
C GLY A 84 9.98 10.99 -7.96
N LEU A 85 8.83 11.52 -8.40
CA LEU A 85 8.70 12.10 -9.73
C LEU A 85 9.30 13.51 -9.81
N SER A 86 9.57 14.14 -8.66
CA SER A 86 10.19 15.44 -8.63
C SER A 86 11.70 15.31 -8.89
N GLU A 87 12.32 16.43 -9.26
CA GLU A 87 13.77 16.45 -9.46
C GLU A 87 14.54 16.76 -8.17
N LEU A 88 13.81 16.82 -7.06
CA LEU A 88 14.43 17.14 -5.77
C LEU A 88 15.36 16.02 -5.32
N ARG A 89 16.44 16.43 -4.67
CA ARG A 89 17.38 15.49 -4.02
C ARG A 89 17.65 16.02 -2.62
N PRO A 90 16.66 15.89 -1.72
CA PRO A 90 16.75 16.53 -0.41
C PRO A 90 17.78 15.83 0.48
N ARG A 91 18.43 16.63 1.31
CA ARG A 91 19.27 16.10 2.38
C ARG A 91 18.48 15.95 3.67
N HIS A 92 17.46 16.79 3.84
CA HIS A 92 16.62 16.79 5.03
C HIS A 92 15.19 16.98 4.58
N VAL A 93 14.27 16.26 5.22
CA VAL A 93 12.85 16.37 4.96
C VAL A 93 12.14 16.51 6.29
N LEU A 94 11.19 17.44 6.36
CA LEU A 94 10.35 17.62 7.53
C LEU A 94 8.92 17.40 7.11
N ASP A 95 8.25 16.44 7.75
CA ASP A 95 6.84 16.17 7.53
C ASP A 95 6.05 16.75 8.70
N VAL A 96 5.35 17.86 8.47
CA VAL A 96 4.60 18.57 9.50
C VAL A 96 3.18 18.02 9.54
N GLY A 97 2.77 17.58 10.74
CA GLY A 97 1.41 17.08 10.95
C GLY A 97 1.16 15.75 10.27
N THR A 98 2.14 14.86 10.31
CA THR A 98 2.10 13.61 9.57
C THR A 98 0.95 12.67 9.97
N GLY A 99 0.49 12.72 11.22
CA GLY A 99 -0.61 11.88 11.71
C GLY A 99 -0.37 10.39 11.57
N ASN A 100 -0.74 9.83 10.43
CA ASN A 100 -0.59 8.39 10.17
C ASN A 100 0.81 7.98 9.70
N GLY A 101 1.72 8.92 9.57
CA GLY A 101 3.09 8.67 9.13
C GLY A 101 3.33 8.85 7.65
N PHE A 102 2.30 8.99 6.86
CA PHE A 102 2.42 9.27 5.42
C PHE A 102 2.14 10.75 5.18
N PRO A 103 2.85 11.38 4.23
CA PRO A 103 3.79 10.78 3.29
C PRO A 103 5.21 10.52 3.83
N GLY A 104 5.51 10.90 5.05
CA GLY A 104 6.87 10.84 5.59
C GLY A 104 7.54 9.48 5.43
N VAL A 105 6.81 8.39 5.68
CA VAL A 105 7.35 7.03 5.56
C VAL A 105 7.74 6.73 4.12
N GLY A 106 6.87 7.09 3.15
CA GLY A 106 7.18 6.87 1.74
C GLY A 106 8.36 7.72 1.27
N VAL A 107 8.42 8.96 1.74
CA VAL A 107 9.54 9.87 1.43
C VAL A 107 10.85 9.32 1.99
N ALA A 108 10.82 8.76 3.20
CA ALA A 108 12.01 8.15 3.79
C ALA A 108 12.49 6.94 2.97
N ALA A 109 11.56 6.18 2.41
CA ALA A 109 11.90 5.06 1.55
C ALA A 109 12.53 5.51 0.23
N LEU A 110 12.07 6.64 -0.32
CA LEU A 110 12.62 7.22 -1.55
C LEU A 110 14.04 7.73 -1.35
N TRP A 111 14.26 8.41 -0.24
CA TRP A 111 15.51 9.12 0.01
C TRP A 111 16.07 8.73 1.38
N PRO A 112 16.56 7.49 1.51
CA PRO A 112 17.01 7.00 2.82
C PRO A 112 18.22 7.75 3.37
N GLN A 113 18.89 8.53 2.52
CA GLN A 113 20.01 9.36 2.95
C GLN A 113 19.60 10.74 3.47
N ALA A 114 18.34 11.08 3.30
CA ALA A 114 17.84 12.37 3.76
C ALA A 114 17.66 12.42 5.27
#